data_7ebc9ef75326845f6268c052dbccf26d
#
_entry.id   7ebc9ef75326845f6268c052dbccf26d
#
_cell.length_a   1.000
_cell.length_b   1.000
_cell.length_c   1.000
_cell.angle_alpha   90.00
_cell.angle_beta   90.00
_cell.angle_gamma   90.00
#
_symmetry.space_group_name_H-M   'P 1'
#
loop_
_entity.id
_entity.type
_entity.pdbx_description
1 polymer ?
#
loop_
_entity_poly.entity_id
_entity_poly.type
_entity_poly.pdbx_seq_one_letter_code
_entity_poly.pdbx_strand_id
1 'polypeptide(L)'
;MLLSGENEKNKALLQPLPGTSYQFVPIESGDQEGVHTSTAILYELVILADSPDCPDTSLRHTDGHFHTGDLFQQILPGWYVSRGRDDDWIKSETSLRCDTKSIEDNTRAMCNALIAECIVVGSGRPSPVMFIEPAVDMNHNKLKKDIIRKTRHFHSRRYLHERITSPDMIVIVPRQSLPRTATKGNIRRKAVEEAYKAEIDRIFCSSR
;
A
#
# COMPACT_ATOMS: atom_id res chain seq x y z
N MET A 1 -15.05 12.99 -8.04
CA MET A 1 -15.27 13.35 -6.62
C MET A 1 -16.40 12.49 -6.05
N LEU A 2 -16.30 12.03 -4.81
CA LEU A 2 -17.30 11.16 -4.18
C LEU A 2 -18.03 11.91 -3.05
N LEU A 3 -19.31 11.60 -2.85
CA LEU A 3 -20.10 12.13 -1.73
C LEU A 3 -19.92 11.26 -0.48
N SER A 4 -19.76 11.87 0.69
CA SER A 4 -19.78 11.18 1.97
C SER A 4 -21.21 11.05 2.51
N GLY A 5 -21.58 9.87 3.01
CA GLY A 5 -22.89 9.65 3.64
C GLY A 5 -23.00 10.27 5.03
N GLU A 6 -24.18 10.81 5.36
CA GLU A 6 -24.43 11.59 6.60
C GLU A 6 -24.62 10.76 7.88
N ASN A 7 -24.42 9.45 7.88
CA ASN A 7 -24.62 8.65 9.09
C ASN A 7 -23.35 8.60 9.91
N GLU A 8 -23.37 9.00 11.19
CA GLU A 8 -22.18 9.06 12.06
C GLU A 8 -21.41 7.74 12.16
N LYS A 9 -22.06 6.61 12.01
CA LYS A 9 -21.45 5.27 11.94
C LYS A 9 -20.79 4.97 10.59
N ASN A 10 -21.07 5.76 9.53
CA ASN A 10 -20.69 5.51 8.15
C ASN A 10 -19.97 6.71 7.49
N LYS A 11 -19.30 7.56 8.27
CA LYS A 11 -18.55 8.73 7.76
C LYS A 11 -17.48 8.41 6.68
N ALA A 12 -17.14 7.14 6.54
CA ALA A 12 -16.18 6.68 5.53
C ALA A 12 -16.84 6.14 4.24
N LEU A 13 -18.16 6.08 4.16
CA LEU A 13 -18.86 5.60 2.96
C LEU A 13 -18.98 6.70 1.91
N LEU A 14 -18.69 6.36 0.67
CA LEU A 14 -18.62 7.25 -0.48
C LEU A 14 -19.57 6.72 -1.57
N GLN A 15 -20.18 7.65 -2.31
CA GLN A 15 -20.98 7.36 -3.52
C GLN A 15 -20.49 8.20 -4.70
N PRO A 16 -20.65 7.73 -5.95
CA PRO A 16 -20.46 8.56 -7.12
C PRO A 16 -21.31 9.82 -7.07
N LEU A 17 -20.76 10.93 -7.56
CA LEU A 17 -21.54 12.17 -7.73
C LEU A 17 -22.59 11.97 -8.82
N PRO A 18 -23.82 12.50 -8.64
CA PRO A 18 -24.79 12.55 -9.73
C PRO A 18 -24.24 13.30 -10.94
N GLY A 19 -24.48 12.76 -12.14
CA GLY A 19 -24.04 13.37 -13.38
C GLY A 19 -22.57 13.06 -13.76
N THR A 20 -21.90 12.16 -13.04
CA THR A 20 -20.58 11.63 -13.44
C THR A 20 -20.72 10.21 -13.96
N SER A 21 -19.84 9.84 -14.91
CA SER A 21 -19.77 8.50 -15.48
C SER A 21 -18.53 7.80 -14.91
N TYR A 22 -18.73 7.02 -13.83
CA TYR A 22 -17.69 6.27 -13.14
C TYR A 22 -17.94 4.77 -13.22
N GLN A 23 -16.88 4.01 -13.35
CA GLN A 23 -16.91 2.56 -13.27
C GLN A 23 -15.97 2.08 -12.16
N PHE A 24 -16.45 1.12 -11.36
CA PHE A 24 -15.64 0.41 -10.38
C PHE A 24 -15.25 -0.94 -10.97
N VAL A 25 -14.01 -1.02 -11.43
CA VAL A 25 -13.48 -2.21 -12.10
C VAL A 25 -12.85 -3.13 -11.05
N PRO A 26 -13.30 -4.40 -10.94
CA PRO A 26 -12.71 -5.32 -9.98
C PRO A 26 -11.25 -5.58 -10.36
N ILE A 27 -10.36 -5.48 -9.37
CA ILE A 27 -8.98 -5.85 -9.55
C ILE A 27 -8.86 -7.33 -9.29
N GLU A 28 -8.41 -8.09 -10.27
CA GLU A 28 -8.17 -9.52 -10.11
C GLU A 28 -7.14 -9.76 -9.02
N SER A 29 -7.59 -10.30 -7.90
CA SER A 29 -6.74 -11.06 -7.01
C SER A 29 -6.47 -12.36 -7.75
N GLY A 30 -5.20 -12.72 -7.96
CA GLY A 30 -4.86 -13.95 -8.68
C GLY A 30 -5.33 -15.20 -7.92
N ASP A 31 -6.63 -15.44 -7.98
CA ASP A 31 -7.24 -16.64 -7.43
C ASP A 31 -7.05 -17.78 -8.42
N GLN A 32 -6.21 -18.75 -8.02
CA GLN A 32 -6.35 -20.10 -8.55
C GLN A 32 -7.75 -20.58 -8.17
N GLU A 33 -8.49 -21.09 -9.16
CA GLU A 33 -9.81 -21.68 -9.00
C GLU A 33 -9.90 -22.57 -7.75
N GLY A 34 -10.76 -22.22 -6.80
CA GLY A 34 -11.20 -23.15 -5.79
C GLY A 34 -11.00 -22.79 -4.32
N VAL A 35 -10.36 -21.71 -3.93
CA VAL A 35 -10.26 -21.29 -2.52
C VAL A 35 -10.88 -19.91 -2.36
N HIS A 36 -12.14 -19.86 -1.96
CA HIS A 36 -12.80 -18.66 -1.47
C HIS A 36 -12.14 -18.22 -0.15
N THR A 37 -10.98 -17.59 -0.23
CA THR A 37 -10.49 -16.79 0.89
C THR A 37 -11.32 -15.50 0.88
N SER A 38 -11.92 -15.16 2.00
CA SER A 38 -12.82 -14.02 2.23
C SER A 38 -12.09 -12.66 2.14
N THR A 39 -11.22 -12.50 1.18
CA THR A 39 -10.55 -11.22 0.89
C THR A 39 -11.56 -10.36 0.14
N ALA A 40 -11.97 -9.26 0.74
CA ALA A 40 -12.90 -8.33 0.13
C ALA A 40 -12.41 -7.91 -1.26
N ILE A 41 -13.28 -7.98 -2.26
CA ILE A 41 -12.97 -7.58 -3.63
C ILE A 41 -12.63 -6.09 -3.63
N LEU A 42 -11.45 -5.76 -4.17
CA LEU A 42 -11.03 -4.38 -4.41
C LEU A 42 -11.42 -3.97 -5.83
N TYR A 43 -11.85 -2.73 -5.95
CA TYR A 43 -12.21 -2.11 -7.23
C TYR A 43 -11.34 -0.90 -7.48
N GLU A 44 -10.86 -0.73 -8.69
CA GLU A 44 -10.29 0.53 -9.15
C GLU A 44 -11.40 1.46 -9.61
N LEU A 45 -11.33 2.73 -9.22
CA LEU A 45 -12.19 3.77 -9.79
C LEU A 45 -11.65 4.19 -11.17
N VAL A 46 -12.46 4.01 -12.20
CA VAL A 46 -12.21 4.46 -13.57
C VAL A 46 -13.19 5.55 -13.93
N ILE A 47 -12.69 6.70 -14.40
CA ILE A 47 -13.49 7.80 -14.92
C ILE A 47 -13.66 7.58 -16.42
N LEU A 48 -14.91 7.40 -16.86
CA LEU A 48 -15.21 7.11 -18.25
C LEU A 48 -15.00 8.36 -19.12
N ALA A 49 -14.72 8.14 -20.41
CA ALA A 49 -14.38 9.18 -21.36
C ALA A 49 -15.45 10.27 -21.54
N ASP A 50 -16.72 9.92 -21.32
CA ASP A 50 -17.89 10.80 -21.40
C ASP A 50 -18.20 11.53 -20.11
N SER A 51 -17.49 11.24 -19.01
CA SER A 51 -17.67 11.94 -17.75
C SER A 51 -17.19 13.39 -17.85
N PRO A 52 -17.98 14.37 -17.31
CA PRO A 52 -17.61 15.78 -17.36
C PRO A 52 -16.28 16.12 -16.69
N ASP A 53 -15.86 15.31 -15.73
CA ASP A 53 -14.61 15.44 -14.97
C ASP A 53 -13.48 14.52 -15.45
N CYS A 54 -13.68 13.86 -16.63
CA CYS A 54 -12.63 13.05 -17.22
C CYS A 54 -11.47 13.95 -17.70
N PRO A 55 -10.22 13.65 -17.29
CA PRO A 55 -9.05 14.43 -17.70
C PRO A 55 -8.81 14.43 -19.21
N ASP A 56 -7.88 15.28 -19.64
CA ASP A 56 -7.42 15.38 -21.02
C ASP A 56 -7.00 13.98 -21.56
N THR A 57 -7.18 13.81 -22.88
CA THR A 57 -6.90 12.54 -23.59
C THR A 57 -5.46 12.08 -23.43
N SER A 58 -4.50 13.01 -23.25
CA SER A 58 -3.08 12.68 -23.01
C SER A 58 -2.81 11.97 -21.68
N LEU A 59 -3.75 12.05 -20.74
CA LEU A 59 -3.67 11.41 -19.42
C LEU A 59 -4.47 10.10 -19.35
N ARG A 60 -5.23 9.78 -20.41
CA ARG A 60 -6.08 8.60 -20.45
C ARG A 60 -5.29 7.35 -20.82
N HIS A 61 -5.79 6.22 -20.41
CA HIS A 61 -5.25 4.93 -20.77
C HIS A 61 -5.58 4.57 -22.23
N THR A 62 -5.04 3.46 -22.74
CA THR A 62 -5.25 3.00 -24.12
C THR A 62 -6.70 2.66 -24.45
N ASP A 63 -7.54 2.40 -23.46
CA ASP A 63 -8.99 2.19 -23.60
C ASP A 63 -9.80 3.49 -23.69
N GLY A 64 -9.14 4.65 -23.64
CA GLY A 64 -9.75 5.98 -23.70
C GLY A 64 -10.29 6.50 -22.38
N HIS A 65 -10.22 5.72 -21.29
CA HIS A 65 -10.69 6.08 -19.96
C HIS A 65 -9.53 6.56 -19.06
N PHE A 66 -9.87 7.22 -17.94
CA PHE A 66 -8.88 7.63 -16.97
C PHE A 66 -8.89 6.67 -15.77
N HIS A 67 -7.82 5.87 -15.66
CA HIS A 67 -7.56 5.00 -14.55
C HIS A 67 -6.97 5.80 -13.40
N THR A 68 -7.73 5.96 -12.31
CA THR A 68 -7.29 6.81 -11.20
C THR A 68 -6.19 6.18 -10.36
N GLY A 69 -6.12 4.85 -10.35
CA GLY A 69 -5.29 4.06 -9.42
C GLY A 69 -5.81 4.10 -7.98
N ASP A 70 -6.97 4.73 -7.72
CA ASP A 70 -7.59 4.75 -6.39
C ASP A 70 -8.44 3.50 -6.19
N LEU A 71 -8.21 2.82 -5.06
CA LEU A 71 -8.86 1.57 -4.72
C LEU A 71 -10.01 1.74 -3.75
N PHE A 72 -11.07 0.97 -3.99
CA PHE A 72 -12.28 0.97 -3.21
C PHE A 72 -12.73 -0.44 -2.88
N GLN A 73 -13.44 -0.58 -1.78
CA GLN A 73 -14.20 -1.76 -1.42
C GLN A 73 -15.69 -1.41 -1.38
N GLN A 74 -16.50 -2.17 -2.08
CA GLN A 74 -17.95 -2.03 -1.99
C GLN A 74 -18.43 -2.67 -0.68
N ILE A 75 -19.13 -1.89 0.15
CA ILE A 75 -19.71 -2.35 1.43
C ILE A 75 -21.19 -2.65 1.28
N LEU A 76 -21.88 -1.80 0.53
CA LEU A 76 -23.27 -1.95 0.15
C LEU A 76 -23.41 -1.61 -1.34
N PRO A 77 -24.45 -2.05 -2.04
CA PRO A 77 -24.68 -1.66 -3.42
C PRO A 77 -24.60 -0.14 -3.62
N GLY A 78 -23.65 0.33 -4.45
CA GLY A 78 -23.40 1.75 -4.72
C GLY A 78 -22.66 2.51 -3.61
N TRP A 79 -22.27 1.87 -2.50
CA TRP A 79 -21.53 2.49 -1.41
C TRP A 79 -20.14 1.88 -1.24
N TYR A 80 -19.13 2.73 -1.19
CA TYR A 80 -17.75 2.35 -1.25
C TYR A 80 -16.95 2.95 -0.09
N VAL A 81 -15.91 2.24 0.33
CA VAL A 81 -14.88 2.74 1.25
C VAL A 81 -13.56 2.81 0.49
N SER A 82 -12.86 3.93 0.58
CA SER A 82 -11.51 4.06 0.01
C SER A 82 -10.54 3.11 0.72
N ARG A 83 -9.71 2.44 -0.08
CA ARG A 83 -8.66 1.52 0.35
C ARG A 83 -7.27 2.00 -0.08
N GLY A 84 -7.12 3.30 -0.32
CA GLY A 84 -5.89 3.92 -0.76
C GLY A 84 -5.67 3.78 -2.27
N ARG A 85 -4.42 3.72 -2.68
CA ARG A 85 -4.03 3.63 -4.09
C ARG A 85 -3.51 2.24 -4.42
N ASP A 86 -3.54 1.85 -5.69
CA ASP A 86 -2.98 0.56 -6.14
C ASP A 86 -1.48 0.45 -5.86
N ASP A 87 -0.75 1.58 -5.93
CA ASP A 87 0.67 1.63 -5.59
C ASP A 87 0.98 1.58 -4.07
N ASP A 88 -0.06 1.67 -3.21
CA ASP A 88 0.03 1.39 -1.77
C ASP A 88 -0.08 -0.11 -1.45
N TRP A 89 -0.28 -0.95 -2.46
CA TRP A 89 -0.39 -2.39 -2.31
C TRP A 89 0.72 -3.11 -3.08
N ILE A 90 1.31 -4.13 -2.46
CA ILE A 90 2.22 -5.05 -3.15
C ILE A 90 1.59 -6.44 -3.24
N LYS A 91 1.95 -7.20 -4.27
CA LYS A 91 1.57 -8.61 -4.38
C LYS A 91 2.72 -9.47 -3.89
N SER A 92 2.42 -10.45 -3.01
CA SER A 92 3.38 -11.48 -2.59
C SER A 92 3.71 -12.43 -3.75
N GLU A 93 4.64 -13.35 -3.55
CA GLU A 93 4.97 -14.43 -4.51
C GLU A 93 3.77 -15.35 -4.80
N THR A 94 2.82 -15.44 -3.86
CA THR A 94 1.57 -16.20 -4.00
C THR A 94 0.41 -15.34 -4.51
N SER A 95 0.70 -14.18 -5.09
CA SER A 95 -0.26 -13.20 -5.61
C SER A 95 -1.23 -12.60 -4.58
N LEU A 96 -1.03 -12.86 -3.29
CA LEU A 96 -1.81 -12.23 -2.21
C LEU A 96 -1.40 -10.76 -2.05
N ARG A 97 -2.37 -9.89 -1.85
CA ARG A 97 -2.14 -8.46 -1.67
C ARG A 97 -1.74 -8.12 -0.23
N CYS A 98 -0.78 -7.23 -0.07
CA CYS A 98 -0.34 -6.67 1.20
C CYS A 98 -0.56 -5.15 1.21
N ASP A 99 -1.34 -4.65 2.17
CA ASP A 99 -1.56 -3.24 2.42
C ASP A 99 -0.33 -2.62 3.10
N THR A 100 0.57 -2.11 2.28
CA THR A 100 1.83 -1.52 2.75
C THR A 100 1.62 -0.20 3.47
N LYS A 101 0.64 0.59 3.02
CA LYS A 101 0.32 1.88 3.63
C LYS A 101 -0.13 1.71 5.08
N SER A 102 -0.98 0.75 5.38
CA SER A 102 -1.42 0.46 6.75
C SER A 102 -0.25 0.06 7.65
N ILE A 103 0.73 -0.69 7.14
CA ILE A 103 1.94 -1.07 7.88
C ILE A 103 2.81 0.17 8.14
N GLU A 104 3.02 1.00 7.13
CA GLU A 104 3.80 2.23 7.21
C GLU A 104 3.20 3.22 8.19
N ASP A 105 1.90 3.49 8.09
CA ASP A 105 1.18 4.42 8.96
C ASP A 105 1.21 3.97 10.43
N ASN A 106 1.01 2.66 10.68
CA ASN A 106 1.16 2.11 12.03
C ASN A 106 2.60 2.28 12.55
N THR A 107 3.60 1.99 11.71
CA THR A 107 5.01 2.11 12.09
C THR A 107 5.36 3.56 12.41
N ARG A 108 4.92 4.53 11.61
CA ARG A 108 5.09 5.96 11.88
C ARG A 108 4.43 6.38 13.18
N ALA A 109 3.20 5.93 13.43
CA ALA A 109 2.48 6.26 14.66
C ALA A 109 3.17 5.71 15.91
N MET A 110 3.63 4.45 15.86
CA MET A 110 4.21 3.77 17.02
C MET A 110 5.69 4.10 17.27
N CYS A 111 6.40 4.55 16.22
CA CYS A 111 7.86 4.74 16.24
C CYS A 111 8.30 6.17 15.87
N ASN A 112 7.42 7.17 15.93
CA ASN A 112 7.66 8.55 15.50
C ASN A 112 8.94 9.19 16.08
N ALA A 113 9.31 8.85 17.31
CA ALA A 113 10.54 9.34 17.93
C ALA A 113 11.81 8.62 17.45
N LEU A 114 11.69 7.49 16.78
CA LEU A 114 12.80 6.64 16.36
C LEU A 114 13.10 6.75 14.86
N ILE A 115 12.08 7.00 14.06
CA ILE A 115 12.16 6.99 12.59
C ILE A 115 11.80 8.34 12.00
N ALA A 116 12.52 8.77 10.99
CA ALA A 116 12.18 9.93 10.18
C ALA A 116 11.21 9.54 9.06
N GLU A 117 11.48 8.40 8.40
CA GLU A 117 10.66 7.85 7.32
C GLU A 117 10.69 6.32 7.30
N CYS A 118 9.64 5.74 6.74
CA CYS A 118 9.60 4.32 6.41
C CYS A 118 8.84 4.07 5.10
N ILE A 119 9.24 3.00 4.42
CA ILE A 119 8.56 2.48 3.24
C ILE A 119 8.59 0.95 3.27
N VAL A 120 7.50 0.32 2.90
CA VAL A 120 7.37 -1.14 2.83
C VAL A 120 7.39 -1.56 1.37
N VAL A 121 8.23 -2.52 1.04
CA VAL A 121 8.44 -3.07 -0.31
C VAL A 121 8.45 -4.60 -0.25
N GLY A 122 8.61 -5.27 -1.38
CA GLY A 122 8.71 -6.73 -1.44
C GLY A 122 7.71 -7.36 -2.41
N SER A 123 7.43 -6.68 -3.52
CA SER A 123 6.62 -7.23 -4.60
C SER A 123 7.22 -8.53 -5.14
N GLY A 124 6.39 -9.58 -5.27
CA GLY A 124 6.84 -10.90 -5.70
C GLY A 124 7.67 -11.67 -4.65
N ARG A 125 7.67 -11.24 -3.37
CA ARG A 125 8.41 -11.90 -2.28
C ARG A 125 7.45 -12.61 -1.32
N PRO A 126 7.96 -13.58 -0.52
CA PRO A 126 7.13 -14.29 0.46
C PRO A 126 6.48 -13.39 1.51
N SER A 127 7.15 -12.29 1.85
CA SER A 127 6.72 -11.31 2.86
C SER A 127 7.29 -9.92 2.57
N PRO A 128 6.71 -8.85 3.14
CA PRO A 128 7.21 -7.49 2.97
C PRO A 128 8.54 -7.26 3.72
N VAL A 129 9.31 -6.29 3.22
CA VAL A 129 10.53 -5.76 3.83
C VAL A 129 10.33 -4.27 4.09
N MET A 130 10.76 -3.77 5.24
CA MET A 130 10.63 -2.37 5.61
C MET A 130 11.98 -1.66 5.55
N PHE A 131 12.05 -0.58 4.80
CA PHE A 131 13.18 0.35 4.79
C PHE A 131 12.90 1.50 5.73
N ILE A 132 13.89 1.86 6.56
CA ILE A 132 13.78 2.89 7.61
C ILE A 132 14.89 3.91 7.45
N GLU A 133 14.52 5.18 7.41
CA GLU A 133 15.40 6.31 7.67
C GLU A 133 15.30 6.68 9.16
N PRO A 134 16.37 6.55 9.97
CA PRO A 134 16.29 6.81 11.41
C PRO A 134 16.15 8.31 11.72
N ALA A 135 15.36 8.66 12.75
CA ALA A 135 15.28 10.01 13.28
C ALA A 135 16.42 10.33 14.27
N VAL A 136 16.98 9.30 14.87
CA VAL A 136 18.01 9.40 15.91
C VAL A 136 19.23 8.58 15.53
N ASP A 137 20.40 9.01 15.97
CA ASP A 137 21.62 8.23 15.83
C ASP A 137 21.66 7.18 16.94
N MET A 138 21.48 5.92 16.58
CA MET A 138 21.50 4.79 17.50
C MET A 138 21.96 3.51 16.79
N ASN A 139 22.33 2.52 17.59
CA ASN A 139 22.72 1.21 17.06
C ASN A 139 21.57 0.60 16.24
N HIS A 140 21.85 0.26 14.98
CA HIS A 140 20.86 -0.26 14.03
C HIS A 140 20.16 -1.53 14.52
N ASN A 141 20.90 -2.47 15.16
CA ASN A 141 20.29 -3.69 15.69
C ASN A 141 19.32 -3.39 16.83
N LYS A 142 19.63 -2.42 17.69
CA LYS A 142 18.73 -1.96 18.74
C LYS A 142 17.50 -1.30 18.13
N LEU A 143 17.66 -0.43 17.15
CA LEU A 143 16.57 0.24 16.44
C LEU A 143 15.60 -0.77 15.82
N LYS A 144 16.11 -1.75 15.07
CA LYS A 144 15.30 -2.83 14.47
C LYS A 144 14.48 -3.59 15.52
N LYS A 145 15.10 -4.00 16.62
CA LYS A 145 14.42 -4.71 17.73
C LYS A 145 13.35 -3.84 18.39
N ASP A 146 13.59 -2.56 18.60
CA ASP A 146 12.64 -1.63 19.17
C ASP A 146 11.43 -1.42 18.25
N ILE A 147 11.63 -1.31 16.94
CA ILE A 147 10.55 -1.23 15.95
C ILE A 147 9.69 -2.49 16.00
N ILE A 148 10.28 -3.68 15.90
CA ILE A 148 9.55 -4.96 15.98
C ILE A 148 8.74 -5.05 17.28
N ARG A 149 9.32 -4.70 18.43
CA ARG A 149 8.64 -4.72 19.72
C ARG A 149 7.43 -3.80 19.74
N LYS A 150 7.56 -2.57 19.23
CA LYS A 150 6.49 -1.56 19.22
C LYS A 150 5.35 -1.91 18.26
N THR A 151 5.66 -2.50 17.11
CA THR A 151 4.66 -2.85 16.07
C THR A 151 4.10 -4.27 16.20
N ARG A 152 4.60 -5.07 17.15
CA ARG A 152 4.24 -6.49 17.34
C ARG A 152 2.73 -6.73 17.39
N HIS A 153 2.01 -5.93 18.15
CA HIS A 153 0.56 -6.10 18.31
C HIS A 153 -0.20 -5.87 17.00
N PHE A 154 0.23 -4.93 16.19
CA PHE A 154 -0.34 -4.69 14.88
C PHE A 154 -0.08 -5.88 13.95
N HIS A 155 1.17 -6.34 13.82
CA HIS A 155 1.52 -7.45 12.97
C HIS A 155 0.88 -8.78 13.39
N SER A 156 0.64 -9.01 14.68
CA SER A 156 -0.01 -10.25 15.16
C SER A 156 -1.44 -10.44 14.63
N ARG A 157 -2.11 -9.38 14.22
CA ARG A 157 -3.49 -9.38 13.70
C ARG A 157 -3.57 -9.42 12.17
N ARG A 158 -2.44 -9.38 11.48
CA ARG A 158 -2.40 -9.42 10.01
C ARG A 158 -2.20 -10.84 9.49
N TYR A 159 -2.48 -11.04 8.21
CA TYR A 159 -2.18 -12.31 7.53
C TYR A 159 -0.67 -12.58 7.51
N LEU A 160 -0.26 -13.85 7.42
CA LEU A 160 1.15 -14.24 7.49
C LEU A 160 2.02 -13.53 6.44
N HIS A 161 1.52 -13.42 5.21
CA HIS A 161 2.21 -12.78 4.10
C HIS A 161 2.36 -11.25 4.23
N GLU A 162 1.70 -10.63 5.22
CA GLU A 162 1.77 -9.19 5.48
C GLU A 162 2.65 -8.84 6.70
N ARG A 163 3.16 -9.84 7.40
CA ARG A 163 3.84 -9.62 8.68
C ARG A 163 5.31 -9.27 8.50
N ILE A 164 5.76 -8.28 9.26
CA ILE A 164 7.18 -7.98 9.50
C ILE A 164 7.44 -8.34 10.96
N THR A 165 8.09 -9.49 11.18
CA THR A 165 8.23 -10.08 12.52
C THR A 165 9.67 -10.28 12.95
N SER A 166 10.63 -10.21 12.00
CA SER A 166 12.07 -10.34 12.28
C SER A 166 12.79 -9.02 12.05
N PRO A 167 13.79 -8.69 12.88
CA PRO A 167 14.72 -7.58 12.60
C PRO A 167 15.41 -7.67 11.24
N ASP A 168 15.57 -8.87 10.67
CA ASP A 168 16.19 -9.07 9.36
C ASP A 168 15.33 -8.56 8.20
N MET A 169 14.00 -8.46 8.42
CA MET A 169 13.06 -7.87 7.46
C MET A 169 13.06 -6.33 7.48
N ILE A 170 13.93 -5.71 8.28
CA ILE A 170 14.08 -4.26 8.38
C ILE A 170 15.47 -3.87 7.88
N VAL A 171 15.52 -2.94 6.93
CA VAL A 171 16.75 -2.35 6.41
C VAL A 171 16.85 -0.90 6.88
N ILE A 172 17.96 -0.57 7.56
CA ILE A 172 18.21 0.82 7.96
C ILE A 172 19.08 1.47 6.89
N VAL A 173 18.63 2.59 6.38
CA VAL A 173 19.30 3.37 5.34
C VAL A 173 19.62 4.79 5.86
N PRO A 174 20.61 5.49 5.30
CA PRO A 174 20.89 6.87 5.67
C PRO A 174 19.67 7.77 5.46
N ARG A 175 19.58 8.86 6.23
CA ARG A 175 18.51 9.86 6.06
C ARG A 175 18.54 10.42 4.65
N GLN A 176 17.35 10.63 4.08
CA GLN A 176 17.14 11.19 2.73
C GLN A 176 17.77 10.37 1.59
N SER A 177 18.12 9.10 1.84
CA SER A 177 18.67 8.22 0.81
C SER A 177 17.59 7.48 0.01
N LEU A 178 16.37 7.39 0.52
CA LEU A 178 15.27 6.75 -0.22
C LEU A 178 14.88 7.60 -1.43
N PRO A 179 14.72 7.00 -2.62
CA PRO A 179 14.28 7.69 -3.83
C PRO A 179 12.95 8.41 -3.66
N ARG A 180 12.92 9.70 -3.98
CA ARG A 180 11.74 10.58 -3.82
C ARG A 180 11.31 11.25 -5.13
N THR A 181 10.06 11.70 -5.18
CA THR A 181 9.58 12.57 -6.26
C THR A 181 10.17 13.96 -6.13
N ALA A 182 10.56 14.58 -7.25
CA ALA A 182 11.18 15.91 -7.26
C ALA A 182 10.25 17.02 -6.74
N THR A 183 8.93 16.89 -6.96
CA THR A 183 7.95 17.95 -6.66
C THR A 183 7.40 17.89 -5.24
N LYS A 184 7.04 16.69 -4.76
CA LYS A 184 6.34 16.51 -3.47
C LYS A 184 7.20 15.82 -2.40
N GLY A 185 8.38 15.33 -2.74
CA GLY A 185 9.25 14.61 -1.82
C GLY A 185 8.73 13.24 -1.36
N ASN A 186 7.64 12.72 -1.98
CA ASN A 186 7.10 11.41 -1.63
C ASN A 186 8.06 10.30 -2.04
N ILE A 187 8.25 9.31 -1.19
CA ILE A 187 9.08 8.14 -1.49
C ILE A 187 8.44 7.31 -2.60
N ARG A 188 9.23 6.95 -3.59
CA ARG A 188 8.80 6.16 -4.76
C ARG A 188 9.07 4.67 -4.51
N ARG A 189 8.04 3.91 -4.12
CA ARG A 189 8.14 2.48 -3.77
C ARG A 189 8.88 1.66 -4.82
N LYS A 190 8.47 1.73 -6.09
CA LYS A 190 9.13 1.02 -7.19
C LYS A 190 10.61 1.38 -7.34
N ALA A 191 10.95 2.65 -7.21
CA ALA A 191 12.35 3.09 -7.27
C ALA A 191 13.18 2.59 -6.08
N VAL A 192 12.58 2.45 -4.90
CA VAL A 192 13.23 1.80 -3.74
C VAL A 192 13.47 0.31 -4.03
N GLU A 193 12.48 -0.41 -4.55
CA GLU A 193 12.63 -1.82 -4.93
C GLU A 193 13.75 -2.03 -5.95
N GLU A 194 13.86 -1.15 -6.95
CA GLU A 194 14.92 -1.18 -7.95
C GLU A 194 16.29 -0.87 -7.36
N ALA A 195 16.39 0.23 -6.59
CA ALA A 195 17.66 0.69 -6.01
C ALA A 195 18.24 -0.28 -4.98
N TYR A 196 17.39 -0.96 -4.22
CA TYR A 196 17.79 -1.85 -3.14
C TYR A 196 17.50 -3.34 -3.44
N LYS A 197 17.38 -3.70 -4.70
CA LYS A 197 17.05 -5.07 -5.12
C LYS A 197 18.00 -6.12 -4.53
N ALA A 198 19.31 -5.84 -4.51
CA ALA A 198 20.31 -6.76 -3.97
C ALA A 198 20.15 -7.01 -2.47
N GLU A 199 19.80 -5.99 -1.70
CA GLU A 199 19.52 -6.08 -0.27
C GLU A 199 18.25 -6.91 0.00
N ILE A 200 17.19 -6.65 -0.77
CA ILE A 200 15.93 -7.40 -0.69
C ILE A 200 16.18 -8.86 -1.01
N ASP A 201 16.89 -9.16 -2.11
CA ASP A 201 17.21 -10.54 -2.52
C ASP A 201 18.01 -11.29 -1.43
N ARG A 202 18.98 -10.62 -0.79
CA ARG A 202 19.80 -11.20 0.28
C ARG A 202 18.97 -11.64 1.48
N ILE A 203 17.94 -10.88 1.86
CA ILE A 203 17.06 -11.21 3.00
C ILE A 203 16.37 -12.56 2.76
N PHE A 204 15.92 -12.83 1.54
CA PHE A 204 15.18 -14.04 1.22
C PHE A 204 16.08 -15.22 0.78
N CYS A 205 17.29 -14.96 0.30
CA CYS A 205 18.27 -16.01 0.00
C CYS A 205 18.86 -16.66 1.25
N SER A 206 18.96 -15.93 2.37
CA SER A 206 19.53 -16.42 3.64
C SER A 206 18.52 -17.24 4.47
N SER A 207 17.27 -17.35 4.03
CA SER A 207 16.17 -18.01 4.76
C SER A 207 15.78 -19.38 4.16
N ARG A 208 16.57 -19.90 3.21
CA ARG A 208 16.41 -21.24 2.62
C ARG A 208 17.37 -22.24 3.21
#